data_f4b463691ac80235977c82e5b20359c9
#
_entry.id   f4b463691ac80235977c82e5b20359c9
#
_cell.length_a   1.000
_cell.length_b   1.000
_cell.length_c   1.000
_cell.angle_alpha   90.00
_cell.angle_beta   90.00
_cell.angle_gamma   90.00
#
_symmetry.space_group_name_H-M   'P 1'
#
loop_
_entity.id
_entity.type
_entity.pdbx_description
1 polymer ?
#
loop_
_entity_poly.entity_id
_entity_poly.type
_entity_poly.pdbx_seq_one_letter_code
_entity_poly.pdbx_strand_id
1 'polypeptide(L)'
;MTPFALSVALLMMTAPAPTKSDAAAWLEFRGPKGAGHYEGPAVPTAWGPDKNVAWKLPLSGGGWSSPILLRGKLILTTAVAIGSTDKPDYELRVVCVDAETGKLDWNEQVFLEKATVSQPHKKNSHASPTAVSDGERIIVHFGHMGTAALDLTGKVLWKNDKHPYEHQHGNGGSPILAEGNVVFSCDGRDKQFVLALDIKTGKEAWKTERNMPGLLKFSFATCQLIEHEGKKQIISAASNWCAAYDPESGKEIWRVKYPQPGWSLITRPVYSHGLVFISTGYTNQHLLAIKPEGTGDITKNIAWMTNKHAPNAPTPLIVGDELYLVSDKGRMSCLDAKTGTLHWDSQLKGGAFSSSPILANGTIYITSETGFGQVIRPSKKDLDVIAESDMKEKTFATIVPANGSLYLRTESALYKFAEKK
;
A
#
# COMPACT_ATOMS: atom_id res chain seq x y z
N MET A 1 70.38 -7.70 -3.94
CA MET A 1 69.09 -8.09 -3.26
C MET A 1 68.05 -7.05 -3.63
N THR A 2 67.25 -7.34 -4.63
CA THR A 2 66.15 -6.49 -5.12
C THR A 2 64.84 -6.96 -4.51
N PRO A 3 64.02 -6.10 -3.94
CA PRO A 3 62.71 -6.52 -3.38
C PRO A 3 61.68 -6.66 -4.49
N PHE A 4 61.00 -7.80 -4.52
CA PHE A 4 59.82 -8.06 -5.33
C PHE A 4 58.62 -7.35 -4.70
N ALA A 5 58.02 -6.41 -5.43
CA ALA A 5 56.75 -5.79 -5.07
C ALA A 5 55.58 -6.68 -5.56
N LEU A 6 54.81 -7.21 -4.62
CA LEU A 6 53.59 -7.98 -4.88
C LEU A 6 52.42 -7.02 -5.10
N SER A 7 51.99 -6.82 -6.35
CA SER A 7 50.79 -6.03 -6.67
C SER A 7 49.55 -6.91 -6.49
N VAL A 8 48.78 -6.61 -5.47
CA VAL A 8 47.44 -7.20 -5.28
C VAL A 8 46.44 -6.42 -6.14
N ALA A 9 45.98 -7.03 -7.22
CA ALA A 9 44.91 -6.48 -8.03
C ALA A 9 43.54 -6.73 -7.32
N LEU A 10 42.92 -5.65 -6.83
CA LEU A 10 41.60 -5.66 -6.27
C LEU A 10 40.58 -5.76 -7.41
N LEU A 11 40.01 -6.96 -7.63
CA LEU A 11 38.91 -7.14 -8.57
C LEU A 11 37.65 -6.48 -7.99
N MET A 12 37.32 -5.28 -8.45
CA MET A 12 36.00 -4.69 -8.21
C MET A 12 34.97 -5.47 -9.01
N MET A 13 34.20 -6.34 -8.36
CA MET A 13 32.98 -6.90 -8.93
C MET A 13 31.97 -5.77 -9.11
N THR A 14 31.83 -5.27 -10.32
CA THR A 14 30.72 -4.39 -10.69
C THR A 14 29.43 -5.21 -10.67
N ALA A 15 28.44 -4.78 -9.88
CA ALA A 15 27.12 -5.35 -9.94
C ALA A 15 26.57 -5.27 -11.38
N PRO A 16 25.90 -6.31 -11.90
CA PRO A 16 25.35 -6.26 -13.24
C PRO A 16 24.32 -5.12 -13.34
N ALA A 17 24.40 -4.36 -14.43
CA ALA A 17 23.42 -3.32 -14.73
C ALA A 17 22.00 -3.91 -14.77
N PRO A 18 20.96 -3.21 -14.25
CA PRO A 18 19.61 -3.72 -14.25
C PRO A 18 19.17 -4.04 -15.69
N THR A 19 18.65 -5.25 -15.88
CA THR A 19 18.11 -5.69 -17.17
C THR A 19 16.84 -4.89 -17.50
N LYS A 20 16.53 -4.69 -18.78
CA LYS A 20 15.32 -3.98 -19.23
C LYS A 20 14.00 -4.50 -18.62
N SER A 21 13.99 -5.70 -18.02
CA SER A 21 12.84 -6.31 -17.35
C SER A 21 12.57 -5.71 -15.96
N ASP A 22 13.54 -5.05 -15.32
CA ASP A 22 13.39 -4.50 -13.96
C ASP A 22 12.77 -3.09 -13.94
N ALA A 23 12.77 -2.39 -15.09
CA ALA A 23 12.24 -1.02 -15.22
C ALA A 23 10.71 -0.90 -15.07
N ALA A 24 9.98 -2.01 -15.05
CA ALA A 24 8.51 -2.06 -14.97
C ALA A 24 7.98 -2.78 -13.71
N ALA A 25 8.82 -2.95 -12.71
CA ALA A 25 8.46 -3.63 -11.48
C ALA A 25 7.50 -2.78 -10.63
N TRP A 26 6.41 -3.42 -10.14
CA TRP A 26 5.44 -2.84 -9.21
C TRP A 26 5.48 -3.64 -7.91
N LEU A 27 6.47 -3.38 -7.05
CA LEU A 27 6.91 -4.29 -5.98
C LEU A 27 6.27 -4.05 -4.61
N GLU A 28 5.41 -3.04 -4.48
CA GLU A 28 4.73 -2.70 -3.22
C GLU A 28 3.37 -2.05 -3.46
N PHE A 29 2.60 -1.85 -2.41
CA PHE A 29 1.34 -1.12 -2.47
C PHE A 29 1.54 0.29 -3.05
N ARG A 30 0.83 0.59 -4.15
CA ARG A 30 0.91 1.83 -4.95
C ARG A 30 2.24 2.00 -5.71
N GLY A 31 2.97 0.89 -5.96
CA GLY A 31 4.17 0.89 -6.80
C GLY A 31 5.38 1.61 -6.19
N PRO A 32 6.34 2.02 -7.00
CA PRO A 32 7.61 2.54 -6.52
C PRO A 32 7.45 3.66 -5.49
N LYS A 33 8.08 3.46 -4.32
CA LYS A 33 8.02 4.38 -3.16
C LYS A 33 6.58 4.67 -2.67
N GLY A 34 5.59 3.83 -3.03
CA GLY A 34 4.19 4.04 -2.69
C GLY A 34 3.55 5.29 -3.30
N ALA A 35 4.20 5.90 -4.30
CA ALA A 35 3.79 7.18 -4.87
C ALA A 35 2.49 7.08 -5.69
N GLY A 36 2.13 5.89 -6.18
CA GLY A 36 0.99 5.72 -7.06
C GLY A 36 1.26 6.20 -8.48
N HIS A 37 2.52 6.23 -8.91
CA HIS A 37 2.93 6.73 -10.23
C HIS A 37 3.46 5.59 -11.09
N TYR A 38 3.03 5.60 -12.33
CA TYR A 38 3.51 4.71 -13.39
C TYR A 38 3.87 5.52 -14.62
N GLU A 39 5.07 5.29 -15.11
CA GLU A 39 5.52 5.75 -16.41
C GLU A 39 6.06 4.56 -17.19
N GLY A 40 5.57 4.37 -18.40
CA GLY A 40 5.90 3.23 -19.22
C GLY A 40 5.05 3.14 -20.46
N PRO A 41 4.93 1.96 -21.09
CA PRO A 41 4.03 1.78 -22.23
C PRO A 41 2.59 2.18 -21.88
N ALA A 42 1.87 2.75 -22.85
CA ALA A 42 0.49 3.21 -22.65
C ALA A 42 -0.41 2.09 -22.12
N VAL A 43 -1.26 2.42 -21.15
CA VAL A 43 -2.25 1.50 -20.57
C VAL A 43 -3.66 1.86 -21.09
N PRO A 44 -4.60 0.90 -21.12
CA PRO A 44 -5.96 1.17 -21.55
C PRO A 44 -6.63 2.28 -20.74
N THR A 45 -7.34 3.19 -21.40
CA THR A 45 -8.18 4.20 -20.73
C THR A 45 -9.59 3.70 -20.46
N ALA A 46 -9.95 2.53 -20.98
CA ALA A 46 -11.25 1.92 -20.76
C ALA A 46 -11.10 0.40 -20.55
N TRP A 47 -11.87 -0.13 -19.61
CA TRP A 47 -11.90 -1.54 -19.27
C TRP A 47 -13.30 -1.97 -18.86
N GLY A 48 -13.55 -3.27 -18.73
CA GLY A 48 -14.85 -3.80 -18.34
C GLY A 48 -14.86 -5.31 -18.45
N PRO A 49 -15.94 -6.00 -18.05
CA PRO A 49 -16.00 -7.47 -18.09
C PRO A 49 -15.79 -8.03 -19.50
N ASP A 50 -16.14 -7.23 -20.55
CA ASP A 50 -16.01 -7.61 -21.96
C ASP A 50 -15.18 -6.61 -22.77
N LYS A 51 -14.54 -5.62 -22.10
CA LYS A 51 -13.78 -4.55 -22.77
C LYS A 51 -12.30 -4.58 -22.41
N ASN A 52 -11.46 -4.74 -23.43
CA ASN A 52 -9.99 -4.79 -23.30
C ASN A 52 -9.48 -5.91 -22.38
N VAL A 53 -10.29 -6.93 -22.09
CA VAL A 53 -9.87 -8.10 -21.30
C VAL A 53 -8.89 -8.92 -22.13
N ALA A 54 -7.64 -8.96 -21.68
CA ALA A 54 -6.64 -9.90 -22.20
C ALA A 54 -6.82 -11.29 -21.58
N TRP A 55 -7.06 -11.34 -20.28
CA TRP A 55 -7.45 -12.54 -19.56
C TRP A 55 -8.17 -12.23 -18.24
N LYS A 56 -8.90 -13.22 -17.74
CA LYS A 56 -9.58 -13.25 -16.45
C LYS A 56 -9.24 -14.55 -15.74
N LEU A 57 -8.77 -14.47 -14.49
CA LEU A 57 -8.54 -15.62 -13.61
C LEU A 57 -9.51 -15.56 -12.43
N PRO A 58 -10.44 -16.49 -12.28
CA PRO A 58 -11.23 -16.65 -11.07
C PRO A 58 -10.34 -16.90 -9.85
N LEU A 59 -10.59 -16.22 -8.74
CA LEU A 59 -9.84 -16.38 -7.50
C LEU A 59 -10.67 -17.15 -6.47
N SER A 60 -10.05 -18.16 -5.86
CA SER A 60 -10.62 -18.79 -4.68
C SER A 60 -10.39 -17.94 -3.45
N GLY A 61 -11.46 -17.72 -2.65
CA GLY A 61 -11.40 -16.95 -1.42
C GLY A 61 -11.48 -15.44 -1.62
N GLY A 62 -11.56 -14.73 -0.50
CA GLY A 62 -11.70 -13.26 -0.44
C GLY A 62 -10.39 -12.54 -0.18
N GLY A 63 -10.32 -11.27 -0.56
CA GLY A 63 -9.18 -10.40 -0.28
C GLY A 63 -9.24 -9.10 -1.06
N TRP A 64 -8.51 -8.09 -0.58
CA TRP A 64 -8.45 -6.77 -1.23
C TRP A 64 -7.02 -6.31 -1.53
N SER A 65 -6.02 -7.19 -1.36
CA SER A 65 -4.65 -6.87 -1.77
C SER A 65 -4.61 -6.53 -3.26
N SER A 66 -3.93 -5.44 -3.61
CA SER A 66 -3.54 -5.18 -4.99
C SER A 66 -2.45 -6.19 -5.41
N PRO A 67 -2.40 -6.65 -6.65
CA PRO A 67 -1.26 -7.46 -7.09
C PRO A 67 0.02 -6.61 -7.10
N ILE A 68 1.15 -7.25 -6.79
CA ILE A 68 2.48 -6.73 -7.16
C ILE A 68 2.94 -7.44 -8.44
N LEU A 69 3.77 -6.76 -9.23
CA LEU A 69 4.39 -7.34 -10.42
C LEU A 69 5.89 -7.51 -10.22
N LEU A 70 6.34 -8.76 -10.18
CA LEU A 70 7.73 -9.16 -9.98
C LEU A 70 8.16 -10.13 -11.08
N ARG A 71 9.12 -9.75 -11.94
CA ARG A 71 9.70 -10.61 -12.99
C ARG A 71 8.63 -11.33 -13.84
N GLY A 72 7.58 -10.59 -14.25
CA GLY A 72 6.50 -11.14 -15.05
C GLY A 72 5.47 -11.98 -14.28
N LYS A 73 5.54 -12.01 -12.95
CA LYS A 73 4.59 -12.69 -12.08
C LYS A 73 3.77 -11.71 -11.27
N LEU A 74 2.48 -11.92 -11.20
CA LEU A 74 1.56 -11.19 -10.33
C LEU A 74 1.41 -11.96 -9.02
N ILE A 75 1.65 -11.27 -7.91
CA ILE A 75 1.54 -11.86 -6.57
C ILE A 75 0.46 -11.12 -5.80
N LEU A 76 -0.45 -11.87 -5.19
CA LEU A 76 -1.51 -11.34 -4.33
C LEU A 76 -1.83 -12.32 -3.20
N THR A 77 -2.52 -11.83 -2.18
CA THR A 77 -2.96 -12.65 -1.04
C THR A 77 -4.44 -12.98 -1.13
N THR A 78 -4.87 -14.12 -0.60
CA THR A 78 -6.28 -14.49 -0.50
C THR A 78 -6.56 -15.27 0.78
N ALA A 79 -7.79 -15.24 1.25
CA ALA A 79 -8.26 -16.01 2.40
C ALA A 79 -9.40 -16.94 1.97
N VAL A 80 -9.14 -18.23 2.04
CA VAL A 80 -10.07 -19.27 1.61
C VAL A 80 -10.78 -19.85 2.83
N ALA A 81 -12.11 -19.70 2.89
CA ALA A 81 -12.92 -20.28 3.95
C ALA A 81 -12.94 -21.80 3.85
N ILE A 82 -12.75 -22.49 4.96
CA ILE A 82 -12.79 -23.95 5.09
C ILE A 82 -13.59 -24.39 6.30
N GLY A 83 -14.11 -25.61 6.27
CA GLY A 83 -14.88 -26.19 7.36
C GLY A 83 -16.33 -25.72 7.41
N SER A 84 -16.81 -25.25 8.55
CA SER A 84 -18.19 -24.84 8.75
C SER A 84 -18.56 -23.58 7.97
N THR A 85 -19.76 -23.55 7.38
CA THR A 85 -20.26 -22.36 6.67
C THR A 85 -20.58 -21.18 7.62
N ASP A 86 -20.96 -21.45 8.86
CA ASP A 86 -21.37 -20.41 9.81
C ASP A 86 -20.18 -19.76 10.52
N LYS A 87 -19.12 -20.54 10.77
CA LYS A 87 -17.88 -20.07 11.40
C LYS A 87 -16.69 -20.78 10.73
N PRO A 88 -16.32 -20.38 9.52
CA PRO A 88 -15.21 -21.00 8.83
C PRO A 88 -13.87 -20.64 9.46
N ASP A 89 -12.94 -21.59 9.43
CA ASP A 89 -11.51 -21.28 9.48
C ASP A 89 -11.11 -20.68 8.13
N TYR A 90 -9.98 -19.96 8.10
CA TYR A 90 -9.47 -19.37 6.85
C TYR A 90 -8.04 -19.81 6.57
N GLU A 91 -7.82 -20.43 5.43
CA GLU A 91 -6.48 -20.58 4.88
C GLU A 91 -6.03 -19.25 4.30
N LEU A 92 -4.96 -18.67 4.88
CA LEU A 92 -4.34 -17.44 4.39
C LEU A 92 -3.26 -17.83 3.38
N ARG A 93 -3.48 -17.47 2.13
CA ARG A 93 -2.74 -17.99 0.99
C ARG A 93 -2.08 -16.88 0.17
N VAL A 94 -1.00 -17.24 -0.51
CA VAL A 94 -0.33 -16.39 -1.50
C VAL A 94 -0.55 -17.02 -2.87
N VAL A 95 -0.95 -16.21 -3.83
CA VAL A 95 -1.26 -16.61 -5.19
C VAL A 95 -0.24 -15.98 -6.13
N CYS A 96 0.34 -16.78 -7.01
CA CYS A 96 1.23 -16.35 -8.08
C CYS A 96 0.63 -16.70 -9.44
N VAL A 97 0.58 -15.69 -10.30
CA VAL A 97 -0.04 -15.79 -11.63
C VAL A 97 0.95 -15.26 -12.66
N ASP A 98 1.11 -15.98 -13.76
CA ASP A 98 1.86 -15.49 -14.90
C ASP A 98 1.16 -14.27 -15.50
N ALA A 99 1.84 -13.12 -15.48
CA ALA A 99 1.24 -11.84 -15.87
C ALA A 99 0.86 -11.76 -17.35
N GLU A 100 1.51 -12.55 -18.22
CA GLU A 100 1.21 -12.54 -19.65
C GLU A 100 0.02 -13.43 -19.98
N THR A 101 0.00 -14.64 -19.46
CA THR A 101 -0.98 -15.67 -19.83
C THR A 101 -2.19 -15.76 -18.91
N GLY A 102 -2.10 -15.22 -17.68
CA GLY A 102 -3.12 -15.38 -16.64
C GLY A 102 -3.15 -16.77 -16.01
N LYS A 103 -2.18 -17.64 -16.31
CA LYS A 103 -2.10 -18.97 -15.69
C LYS A 103 -1.70 -18.86 -14.24
N LEU A 104 -2.36 -19.64 -13.40
CA LEU A 104 -1.96 -19.86 -12.01
C LEU A 104 -0.67 -20.69 -12.01
N ASP A 105 0.42 -20.12 -11.48
CA ASP A 105 1.68 -20.84 -11.30
C ASP A 105 1.66 -21.65 -10.01
N TRP A 106 1.28 -21.02 -8.91
CA TRP A 106 1.14 -21.66 -7.60
C TRP A 106 0.19 -20.89 -6.68
N ASN A 107 -0.28 -21.58 -5.63
CA ASN A 107 -1.19 -21.05 -4.62
C ASN A 107 -0.86 -21.69 -3.26
N GLU A 108 -0.05 -21.00 -2.45
CA GLU A 108 0.55 -21.54 -1.23
C GLU A 108 -0.15 -21.06 0.03
N GLN A 109 -0.51 -21.99 0.92
CA GLN A 109 -1.01 -21.66 2.26
C GLN A 109 0.17 -21.27 3.18
N VAL A 110 0.09 -20.08 3.76
CA VAL A 110 1.13 -19.59 4.70
C VAL A 110 0.67 -19.62 6.15
N PHE A 111 -0.61 -19.30 6.43
CA PHE A 111 -1.18 -19.36 7.78
C PHE A 111 -2.57 -20.00 7.76
N LEU A 112 -3.06 -20.36 8.96
CA LEU A 112 -4.43 -20.82 9.18
C LEU A 112 -5.04 -19.99 10.30
N GLU A 113 -6.05 -19.20 9.96
CA GLU A 113 -6.78 -18.38 10.94
C GLU A 113 -8.01 -19.14 11.43
N LYS A 114 -8.16 -19.28 12.73
CA LYS A 114 -9.24 -20.03 13.35
C LYS A 114 -10.52 -19.20 13.48
N ALA A 115 -11.67 -19.84 13.34
CA ALA A 115 -12.99 -19.23 13.47
C ALA A 115 -13.27 -18.53 14.82
N THR A 116 -12.42 -18.77 15.82
CA THR A 116 -12.47 -18.13 17.14
C THR A 116 -11.98 -16.69 17.12
N VAL A 117 -11.24 -16.31 16.07
CA VAL A 117 -10.76 -14.94 15.90
C VAL A 117 -11.89 -14.02 15.44
N SER A 118 -11.85 -12.77 15.87
CA SER A 118 -12.81 -11.74 15.49
C SER A 118 -12.85 -11.55 13.98
N GLN A 119 -14.03 -11.52 13.38
CA GLN A 119 -14.20 -11.31 11.94
C GLN A 119 -13.83 -9.88 11.53
N PRO A 120 -13.24 -9.69 10.33
CA PRO A 120 -12.96 -8.37 9.82
C PRO A 120 -14.25 -7.59 9.53
N HIS A 121 -14.14 -6.26 9.47
CA HIS A 121 -15.24 -5.40 9.04
C HIS A 121 -15.66 -5.74 7.60
N LYS A 122 -16.94 -5.58 7.26
CA LYS A 122 -17.51 -5.89 5.92
C LYS A 122 -16.81 -5.20 4.73
N LYS A 123 -16.07 -4.11 4.96
CA LYS A 123 -15.23 -3.45 3.97
C LYS A 123 -13.76 -3.90 4.02
N ASN A 124 -13.45 -4.91 4.82
CA ASN A 124 -12.11 -5.48 4.94
C ASN A 124 -12.14 -6.98 4.65
N SER A 125 -11.00 -7.63 4.72
CA SER A 125 -10.85 -9.07 4.56
C SER A 125 -9.67 -9.57 5.40
N HIS A 126 -9.53 -10.90 5.53
CA HIS A 126 -8.35 -11.52 6.14
C HIS A 126 -7.08 -11.38 5.28
N ALA A 127 -7.21 -10.92 4.01
CA ALA A 127 -6.13 -10.80 3.03
C ALA A 127 -6.17 -9.46 2.29
N SER A 128 -6.24 -8.35 3.05
CA SER A 128 -6.23 -6.98 2.49
C SER A 128 -4.84 -6.39 2.28
N PRO A 129 -3.81 -6.66 3.11
CA PRO A 129 -2.48 -6.12 2.88
C PRO A 129 -1.89 -6.61 1.55
N THR A 130 -1.31 -5.68 0.81
CA THR A 130 -0.56 -5.95 -0.42
C THR A 130 0.83 -6.46 -0.07
N ALA A 131 1.32 -7.46 -0.78
CA ALA A 131 2.68 -7.97 -0.64
C ALA A 131 3.73 -6.90 -0.97
N VAL A 132 4.97 -7.11 -0.51
CA VAL A 132 6.13 -6.32 -0.93
C VAL A 132 7.26 -7.25 -1.35
N SER A 133 8.14 -6.79 -2.26
CA SER A 133 9.28 -7.58 -2.72
C SER A 133 10.55 -6.74 -2.83
N ASP A 134 11.68 -7.37 -2.52
CA ASP A 134 13.04 -6.83 -2.74
C ASP A 134 13.60 -7.22 -4.14
N GLY A 135 12.79 -7.84 -4.99
CA GLY A 135 13.21 -8.39 -6.28
C GLY A 135 13.61 -9.86 -6.23
N GLU A 136 13.86 -10.42 -5.05
CA GLU A 136 14.24 -11.83 -4.83
C GLU A 136 13.21 -12.60 -3.99
N ARG A 137 12.63 -11.92 -3.00
CA ARG A 137 11.67 -12.49 -2.03
C ARG A 137 10.32 -11.82 -2.16
N ILE A 138 9.30 -12.59 -1.87
CA ILE A 138 7.91 -12.13 -1.74
C ILE A 138 7.60 -12.11 -0.25
N ILE A 139 7.33 -10.94 0.31
CA ILE A 139 6.97 -10.79 1.72
C ILE A 139 5.47 -10.49 1.81
N VAL A 140 4.75 -11.29 2.59
CA VAL A 140 3.32 -11.15 2.84
C VAL A 140 3.06 -10.95 4.33
N HIS A 141 2.13 -10.06 4.65
CA HIS A 141 1.75 -9.73 6.01
C HIS A 141 0.25 -9.94 6.20
N PHE A 142 -0.11 -10.76 7.19
CA PHE A 142 -1.50 -11.07 7.54
C PHE A 142 -1.86 -10.54 8.95
N GLY A 143 -1.31 -9.38 9.29
CA GLY A 143 -1.58 -8.72 10.56
C GLY A 143 -1.20 -9.56 11.77
N HIS A 144 -2.17 -9.76 12.66
CA HIS A 144 -2.01 -10.51 13.91
C HIS A 144 -1.60 -11.98 13.69
N MET A 145 -1.85 -12.54 12.50
CA MET A 145 -1.46 -13.91 12.15
C MET A 145 0.01 -14.05 11.82
N GLY A 146 0.67 -12.96 11.42
CA GLY A 146 2.10 -12.97 11.17
C GLY A 146 2.50 -12.50 9.79
N THR A 147 3.79 -12.67 9.53
CA THR A 147 4.49 -12.26 8.30
C THR A 147 5.28 -13.46 7.77
N ALA A 148 5.31 -13.65 6.47
CA ALA A 148 6.08 -14.71 5.83
C ALA A 148 6.84 -14.20 4.62
N ALA A 149 7.98 -14.82 4.32
CA ALA A 149 8.67 -14.66 3.07
C ALA A 149 8.63 -15.97 2.26
N LEU A 150 8.43 -15.80 0.96
CA LEU A 150 8.48 -16.88 -0.02
C LEU A 150 9.50 -16.55 -1.12
N ASP A 151 10.03 -17.55 -1.78
CA ASP A 151 10.75 -17.37 -3.04
C ASP A 151 9.75 -17.32 -4.22
N LEU A 152 10.28 -17.10 -5.43
CA LEU A 152 9.47 -17.03 -6.64
C LEU A 152 8.82 -18.37 -7.04
N THR A 153 9.26 -19.48 -6.45
CA THR A 153 8.65 -20.82 -6.68
C THR A 153 7.50 -21.12 -5.73
N GLY A 154 7.23 -20.21 -4.77
CA GLY A 154 6.21 -20.38 -3.74
C GLY A 154 6.72 -21.06 -2.47
N LYS A 155 8.00 -21.44 -2.42
CA LYS A 155 8.59 -22.05 -1.23
C LYS A 155 8.70 -21.02 -0.12
N VAL A 156 8.14 -21.35 1.04
CA VAL A 156 8.26 -20.52 2.24
C VAL A 156 9.70 -20.57 2.76
N LEU A 157 10.33 -19.41 2.84
CA LEU A 157 11.68 -19.21 3.35
C LEU A 157 11.70 -19.07 4.87
N TRP A 158 10.77 -18.27 5.39
CA TRP A 158 10.57 -18.09 6.82
C TRP A 158 9.13 -17.61 7.13
N LYS A 159 8.71 -17.84 8.39
CA LYS A 159 7.48 -17.29 8.96
C LYS A 159 7.80 -16.68 10.33
N ASN A 160 7.13 -15.59 10.67
CA ASN A 160 7.17 -14.96 11.97
C ASN A 160 5.75 -14.65 12.45
N ASP A 161 5.27 -15.36 13.46
CA ASP A 161 3.98 -15.24 14.14
C ASP A 161 4.13 -14.88 15.64
N LYS A 162 5.31 -14.38 16.02
CA LYS A 162 5.68 -14.14 17.42
C LYS A 162 5.15 -12.84 18.01
N HIS A 163 4.45 -12.04 17.22
CA HIS A 163 3.95 -10.70 17.60
C HIS A 163 2.43 -10.60 17.50
N PRO A 164 1.67 -11.48 18.19
CA PRO A 164 0.21 -11.43 18.13
C PRO A 164 -0.33 -10.20 18.84
N TYR A 165 -1.44 -9.68 18.33
CA TYR A 165 -2.21 -8.60 18.91
C TYR A 165 -3.70 -8.79 18.58
N GLU A 166 -4.60 -8.19 19.39
CA GLU A 166 -6.02 -8.22 19.12
C GLU A 166 -6.40 -7.19 18.05
N HIS A 167 -6.66 -7.64 16.82
CA HIS A 167 -7.08 -6.72 15.79
C HIS A 167 -8.51 -6.17 16.03
N GLN A 168 -8.74 -4.95 15.55
CA GLN A 168 -10.08 -4.37 15.42
C GLN A 168 -10.39 -4.30 13.92
N HIS A 169 -11.47 -4.89 13.45
CA HIS A 169 -11.89 -4.83 12.05
C HIS A 169 -11.01 -5.54 11.00
N GLY A 170 -10.07 -6.38 11.39
CA GLY A 170 -9.10 -7.01 10.50
C GLY A 170 -7.83 -6.19 10.33
N ASN A 171 -6.95 -6.61 9.42
CA ASN A 171 -5.71 -5.91 9.09
C ASN A 171 -5.79 -5.26 7.70
N GLY A 172 -5.23 -4.06 7.53
CA GLY A 172 -5.23 -3.32 6.27
C GLY A 172 -3.85 -2.78 5.86
N GLY A 173 -2.97 -2.54 6.84
CA GLY A 173 -1.63 -2.00 6.59
C GLY A 173 -0.75 -2.98 5.81
N SER A 174 -0.20 -2.54 4.68
CA SER A 174 0.77 -3.31 3.89
C SER A 174 2.18 -3.14 4.47
N PRO A 175 3.05 -4.14 4.35
CA PRO A 175 4.46 -3.99 4.71
C PRO A 175 5.20 -3.11 3.70
N ILE A 176 6.29 -2.47 4.16
CA ILE A 176 7.25 -1.74 3.32
C ILE A 176 8.66 -2.28 3.56
N LEU A 177 9.59 -1.95 2.67
CA LEU A 177 11.01 -2.26 2.85
C LEU A 177 11.78 -1.02 3.28
N ALA A 178 12.66 -1.18 4.29
CA ALA A 178 13.56 -0.13 4.75
C ALA A 178 14.83 -0.77 5.33
N GLU A 179 16.01 -0.35 4.87
CA GLU A 179 17.33 -0.72 5.40
C GLU A 179 17.52 -2.23 5.64
N GLY A 180 17.13 -3.05 4.64
CA GLY A 180 17.23 -4.51 4.73
C GLY A 180 16.19 -5.19 5.61
N ASN A 181 15.21 -4.45 6.07
CA ASN A 181 14.10 -4.93 6.89
C ASN A 181 12.76 -4.80 6.16
N VAL A 182 11.81 -5.64 6.55
CA VAL A 182 10.39 -5.43 6.28
C VAL A 182 9.75 -4.76 7.49
N VAL A 183 9.07 -3.63 7.28
CA VAL A 183 8.51 -2.79 8.34
C VAL A 183 7.01 -2.62 8.19
N PHE A 184 6.28 -2.70 9.29
CA PHE A 184 4.83 -2.51 9.34
C PHE A 184 4.38 -2.07 10.74
N SER A 185 3.19 -1.49 10.82
CA SER A 185 2.54 -1.17 12.10
C SER A 185 1.56 -2.26 12.51
N CYS A 186 1.52 -2.53 13.80
CA CYS A 186 0.59 -3.46 14.45
C CYS A 186 -0.18 -2.68 15.51
N ASP A 187 -1.27 -2.02 15.11
CA ASP A 187 -2.09 -1.19 15.99
C ASP A 187 -3.42 -1.88 16.28
N GLY A 188 -3.41 -2.77 17.27
CA GLY A 188 -4.57 -3.50 17.74
C GLY A 188 -5.34 -2.81 18.86
N ARG A 189 -6.25 -3.53 19.46
CA ARG A 189 -7.03 -3.09 20.63
C ARG A 189 -6.19 -3.09 21.91
N ASP A 190 -5.36 -4.13 22.05
CA ASP A 190 -4.53 -4.41 23.24
C ASP A 190 -3.12 -3.85 23.12
N LYS A 191 -2.49 -3.98 21.95
CA LYS A 191 -1.10 -3.59 21.69
C LYS A 191 -0.99 -2.71 20.47
N GLN A 192 -0.06 -1.75 20.51
CA GLN A 192 0.25 -0.87 19.38
C GLN A 192 1.77 -0.74 19.30
N PHE A 193 2.35 -1.13 18.17
CA PHE A 193 3.80 -1.07 17.93
C PHE A 193 4.13 -0.96 16.44
N VAL A 194 5.34 -0.49 16.14
CA VAL A 194 5.97 -0.63 14.82
C VAL A 194 7.02 -1.72 14.93
N LEU A 195 7.06 -2.61 13.94
CA LEU A 195 7.93 -3.77 13.94
C LEU A 195 8.75 -3.81 12.64
N ALA A 196 10.03 -4.10 12.77
CA ALA A 196 10.91 -4.45 11.67
C ALA A 196 11.42 -5.87 11.82
N LEU A 197 11.32 -6.64 10.76
CA LEU A 197 11.89 -7.97 10.66
C LEU A 197 13.00 -7.96 9.60
N ASP A 198 14.13 -8.58 9.90
CA ASP A 198 15.19 -8.80 8.91
C ASP A 198 14.62 -9.57 7.71
N ILE A 199 14.76 -9.04 6.51
CA ILE A 199 14.10 -9.56 5.31
C ILE A 199 14.58 -10.96 4.92
N LYS A 200 15.81 -11.35 5.30
CA LYS A 200 16.41 -12.64 4.96
C LYS A 200 16.01 -13.75 5.93
N THR A 201 15.85 -13.41 7.20
CA THR A 201 15.68 -14.39 8.27
C THR A 201 14.33 -14.35 8.95
N GLY A 202 13.57 -13.27 8.80
CA GLY A 202 12.30 -13.03 9.51
C GLY A 202 12.48 -12.79 11.02
N LYS A 203 13.70 -12.61 11.52
CA LYS A 203 13.95 -12.29 12.92
C LYS A 203 13.62 -10.82 13.18
N GLU A 204 13.18 -10.53 14.41
CA GLU A 204 13.01 -9.15 14.85
C GLU A 204 14.33 -8.40 14.77
N ALA A 205 14.36 -7.30 14.01
CA ALA A 205 15.46 -6.37 13.97
C ALA A 205 15.27 -5.30 15.06
N TRP A 206 14.06 -4.74 15.12
CA TRP A 206 13.63 -3.84 16.19
C TRP A 206 12.11 -3.82 16.31
N LYS A 207 11.64 -3.45 17.50
CA LYS A 207 10.24 -3.25 17.83
C LYS A 207 10.10 -2.01 18.70
N THR A 208 9.18 -1.11 18.33
CA THR A 208 8.93 0.12 19.09
C THR A 208 7.49 0.19 19.52
N GLU A 209 7.27 0.08 20.84
CA GLU A 209 5.95 0.21 21.43
C GLU A 209 5.43 1.65 21.28
N ARG A 210 4.13 1.76 20.98
CA ARG A 210 3.44 3.05 20.92
C ARG A 210 2.59 3.22 22.15
N ASN A 211 2.93 4.13 23.02
CA ASN A 211 2.13 4.46 24.21
C ASN A 211 0.99 5.40 23.84
N MET A 212 0.02 4.93 23.05
CA MET A 212 -1.09 5.76 22.60
C MET A 212 -2.07 6.07 23.70
N PRO A 213 -2.49 7.35 23.86
CA PRO A 213 -3.55 7.74 24.77
C PRO A 213 -4.93 7.36 24.23
N GLY A 214 -5.93 7.33 25.13
CA GLY A 214 -7.32 7.11 24.76
C GLY A 214 -7.74 5.64 24.68
N LEU A 215 -9.01 5.41 24.36
CA LEU A 215 -9.64 4.09 24.31
C LEU A 215 -9.57 3.45 22.92
N LEU A 216 -9.64 4.26 21.86
CA LEU A 216 -9.63 3.80 20.47
C LEU A 216 -8.21 3.99 19.89
N LYS A 217 -7.44 2.91 19.90
CA LYS A 217 -6.00 2.93 19.58
C LYS A 217 -5.62 2.23 18.29
N PHE A 218 -6.59 1.64 17.59
CA PHE A 218 -6.34 0.86 16.38
C PHE A 218 -6.19 1.73 15.13
N SER A 219 -5.31 1.28 14.24
CA SER A 219 -5.00 1.90 12.96
C SER A 219 -4.65 0.83 11.93
N PHE A 220 -4.79 1.14 10.64
CA PHE A 220 -4.55 0.22 9.52
C PHE A 220 -3.63 0.82 8.47
N ALA A 221 -2.98 1.95 8.76
CA ALA A 221 -2.18 2.69 7.80
C ALA A 221 -0.90 1.92 7.45
N THR A 222 -0.58 1.87 6.17
CA THR A 222 0.73 1.44 5.67
C THR A 222 1.77 2.49 6.04
N CYS A 223 2.94 2.07 6.53
CA CYS A 223 4.07 2.96 6.77
C CYS A 223 4.60 3.57 5.45
N GLN A 224 5.35 4.68 5.55
CA GLN A 224 6.01 5.32 4.42
C GLN A 224 7.47 5.60 4.74
N LEU A 225 8.39 5.06 3.95
CA LEU A 225 9.80 5.46 3.98
C LEU A 225 9.97 6.76 3.18
N ILE A 226 10.51 7.78 3.81
CA ILE A 226 10.87 9.05 3.15
C ILE A 226 12.36 9.33 3.33
N GLU A 227 12.89 10.18 2.46
CA GLU A 227 14.18 10.83 2.66
C GLU A 227 13.95 12.34 2.65
N HIS A 228 14.27 13.00 3.74
CA HIS A 228 14.15 14.44 3.92
C HIS A 228 15.49 15.00 4.36
N GLU A 229 16.06 15.94 3.58
CA GLU A 229 17.37 16.54 3.83
C GLU A 229 18.49 15.51 4.08
N GLY A 230 18.50 14.44 3.26
CA GLY A 230 19.48 13.35 3.35
C GLY A 230 19.27 12.38 4.52
N LYS A 231 18.18 12.53 5.30
CA LYS A 231 17.84 11.65 6.43
C LYS A 231 16.65 10.79 6.08
N LYS A 232 16.81 9.48 6.22
CA LYS A 232 15.70 8.54 6.05
C LYS A 232 14.85 8.46 7.31
N GLN A 233 13.53 8.39 7.13
CA GLN A 233 12.56 8.32 8.20
C GLN A 233 11.40 7.40 7.79
N ILE A 234 10.94 6.54 8.69
CA ILE A 234 9.72 5.76 8.52
C ILE A 234 8.57 6.53 9.15
N ILE A 235 7.66 7.02 8.32
CA ILE A 235 6.47 7.71 8.78
C ILE A 235 5.36 6.69 9.01
N SER A 236 4.77 6.73 10.19
CA SER A 236 3.67 5.84 10.56
C SER A 236 2.54 6.62 11.22
N ALA A 237 1.45 6.74 10.47
CA ALA A 237 0.22 7.34 10.97
C ALA A 237 -0.53 6.35 11.86
N ALA A 238 -0.90 6.78 13.05
CA ALA A 238 -1.54 5.96 14.06
C ALA A 238 -2.72 6.69 14.68
N SER A 239 -3.46 6.04 15.57
CA SER A 239 -4.51 6.73 16.32
C SER A 239 -3.94 7.87 17.16
N ASN A 240 -4.58 9.03 17.10
CA ASN A 240 -4.27 10.25 17.85
C ASN A 240 -2.97 10.96 17.49
N TRP A 241 -2.01 10.32 16.81
CA TRP A 241 -0.78 10.95 16.32
C TRP A 241 -0.17 10.25 15.13
N CYS A 242 0.71 10.97 14.43
CA CYS A 242 1.66 10.43 13.47
C CYS A 242 3.07 10.53 14.05
N ALA A 243 3.90 9.52 13.84
CA ALA A 243 5.29 9.55 14.28
C ALA A 243 6.24 9.12 13.16
N ALA A 244 7.49 9.58 13.27
CA ALA A 244 8.60 9.12 12.46
C ALA A 244 9.57 8.29 13.30
N TYR A 245 10.10 7.25 12.67
CA TYR A 245 11.05 6.33 13.27
C TYR A 245 12.33 6.26 12.43
N ASP A 246 13.44 6.12 13.12
CA ASP A 246 14.72 5.81 12.49
C ASP A 246 14.67 4.40 11.87
N PRO A 247 14.98 4.23 10.58
CA PRO A 247 14.82 2.94 9.90
C PRO A 247 15.73 1.83 10.39
N GLU A 248 16.90 2.15 10.96
CA GLU A 248 17.87 1.16 11.43
C GLU A 248 17.57 0.69 12.85
N SER A 249 17.21 1.61 13.74
CA SER A 249 17.04 1.36 15.16
C SER A 249 15.59 1.29 15.64
N GLY A 250 14.65 1.76 14.86
CA GLY A 250 13.26 1.92 15.25
C GLY A 250 13.01 3.03 16.29
N LYS A 251 14.04 3.79 16.67
CA LYS A 251 13.90 4.88 17.64
C LYS A 251 12.97 5.95 17.07
N GLU A 252 11.99 6.39 17.88
CA GLU A 252 11.14 7.51 17.50
C GLU A 252 11.95 8.80 17.37
N ILE A 253 11.86 9.46 16.21
CA ILE A 253 12.53 10.72 15.91
C ILE A 253 11.65 11.87 16.36
N TRP A 254 10.40 11.88 15.88
CA TRP A 254 9.42 12.92 16.20
C TRP A 254 7.99 12.38 16.14
N ARG A 255 7.07 13.14 16.72
CA ARG A 255 5.63 12.92 16.63
C ARG A 255 4.85 14.20 16.41
N VAL A 256 3.69 14.10 15.77
CA VAL A 256 2.69 15.15 15.62
C VAL A 256 1.39 14.65 16.20
N LYS A 257 0.82 15.40 17.17
CA LYS A 257 -0.51 15.14 17.71
C LYS A 257 -1.58 15.69 16.78
N TYR A 258 -2.67 14.97 16.63
CA TYR A 258 -3.79 15.45 15.84
C TYR A 258 -4.56 16.53 16.61
N PRO A 259 -5.11 17.55 15.92
CA PRO A 259 -5.91 18.60 16.56
C PRO A 259 -7.14 18.05 17.28
N GLN A 260 -7.68 16.93 16.79
CA GLN A 260 -8.77 16.19 17.40
C GLN A 260 -8.45 14.69 17.34
N PRO A 261 -8.92 13.90 18.34
CA PRO A 261 -8.72 12.45 18.33
C PRO A 261 -9.22 11.82 17.03
N GLY A 262 -8.37 11.01 16.42
CA GLY A 262 -8.68 10.22 15.23
C GLY A 262 -8.21 8.78 15.42
N TRP A 263 -8.93 7.83 14.86
CA TRP A 263 -8.60 6.41 14.87
C TRP A 263 -8.99 5.75 13.55
N SER A 264 -8.66 4.47 13.38
CA SER A 264 -9.01 3.73 12.15
C SER A 264 -8.41 4.37 10.88
N LEU A 265 -7.16 4.84 10.96
CA LEU A 265 -6.46 5.41 9.83
C LEU A 265 -6.14 4.30 8.83
N ILE A 266 -6.38 4.55 7.55
CA ILE A 266 -6.16 3.57 6.47
C ILE A 266 -5.17 4.12 5.44
N THR A 267 -5.20 5.44 5.19
CA THR A 267 -4.36 6.08 4.18
C THR A 267 -2.87 5.90 4.46
N ARG A 268 -2.09 5.58 3.42
CA ARG A 268 -0.63 5.64 3.48
C ARG A 268 -0.19 7.11 3.53
N PRO A 269 0.76 7.51 4.38
CA PRO A 269 1.36 8.84 4.29
C PRO A 269 1.97 9.08 2.92
N VAL A 270 1.85 10.30 2.40
CA VAL A 270 2.45 10.70 1.12
C VAL A 270 3.49 11.78 1.40
N TYR A 271 4.64 11.73 0.72
CA TYR A 271 5.70 12.73 0.88
C TYR A 271 5.98 13.43 -0.44
N SER A 272 5.90 14.74 -0.43
CA SER A 272 6.28 15.60 -1.56
C SER A 272 6.49 17.04 -1.09
N HIS A 273 7.25 17.84 -1.84
CA HIS A 273 7.48 19.28 -1.56
C HIS A 273 8.02 19.57 -0.15
N GLY A 274 8.79 18.64 0.43
CA GLY A 274 9.26 18.76 1.81
C GLY A 274 8.17 18.58 2.88
N LEU A 275 6.98 18.09 2.51
CA LEU A 275 5.84 17.89 3.38
C LEU A 275 5.40 16.42 3.40
N VAL A 276 4.98 15.96 4.57
CA VAL A 276 4.29 14.69 4.77
C VAL A 276 2.79 14.96 4.88
N PHE A 277 2.01 14.32 4.01
CA PHE A 277 0.55 14.41 4.00
C PHE A 277 -0.04 13.18 4.66
N ILE A 278 -0.88 13.38 5.68
CA ILE A 278 -1.58 12.31 6.39
C ILE A 278 -3.05 12.65 6.61
N SER A 279 -3.91 11.62 6.61
CA SER A 279 -5.28 11.76 7.08
C SER A 279 -5.39 11.25 8.51
N THR A 280 -6.16 11.92 9.37
CA THR A 280 -6.28 11.59 10.80
C THR A 280 -7.31 10.51 11.12
N GLY A 281 -7.92 9.90 10.09
CA GLY A 281 -8.83 8.76 10.23
C GLY A 281 -10.27 9.12 10.54
N TYR A 282 -11.03 8.12 11.02
CA TYR A 282 -12.48 8.17 11.15
C TYR A 282 -12.98 9.19 12.19
N THR A 283 -14.19 9.69 11.98
CA THR A 283 -15.00 10.66 12.74
C THR A 283 -14.63 12.13 12.64
N ASN A 284 -13.36 12.49 12.66
CA ASN A 284 -12.90 13.88 12.59
C ASN A 284 -11.76 13.98 11.58
N GLN A 285 -12.04 13.54 10.33
CA GLN A 285 -11.02 13.50 9.29
C GLN A 285 -10.45 14.91 9.05
N HIS A 286 -9.14 15.00 9.21
CA HIS A 286 -8.33 16.12 8.75
C HIS A 286 -7.23 15.60 7.86
N LEU A 287 -6.91 16.32 6.82
CA LEU A 287 -5.65 16.17 6.12
C LEU A 287 -4.67 17.15 6.71
N LEU A 288 -3.52 16.67 7.14
CA LEU A 288 -2.42 17.46 7.67
C LEU A 288 -1.26 17.43 6.70
N ALA A 289 -0.63 18.57 6.47
CA ALA A 289 0.67 18.69 5.80
C ALA A 289 1.72 19.08 6.85
N ILE A 290 2.72 18.25 7.05
CA ILE A 290 3.67 18.33 8.15
C ILE A 290 5.07 18.51 7.57
N LYS A 291 5.84 19.49 8.08
CA LYS A 291 7.29 19.58 7.84
C LYS A 291 7.98 18.55 8.72
N PRO A 292 8.63 17.50 8.18
CA PRO A 292 9.18 16.39 8.97
C PRO A 292 10.56 16.71 9.56
N GLU A 293 10.68 17.83 10.23
CA GLU A 293 11.92 18.43 10.75
C GLU A 293 11.92 18.44 12.27
N GLY A 294 13.11 18.27 12.89
CA GLY A 294 13.28 18.33 14.34
C GLY A 294 13.11 16.98 15.03
N THR A 295 12.93 17.00 16.36
CA THR A 295 12.82 15.80 17.21
C THR A 295 11.77 16.02 18.30
N GLY A 296 11.21 14.91 18.83
CA GLY A 296 10.19 14.95 19.88
C GLY A 296 8.82 15.42 19.36
N ASP A 297 8.11 16.24 20.12
CA ASP A 297 6.81 16.78 19.71
C ASP A 297 6.98 17.95 18.73
N ILE A 298 6.70 17.70 17.46
CA ILE A 298 6.78 18.71 16.39
C ILE A 298 5.39 19.16 15.91
N THR A 299 4.35 19.10 16.75
CA THR A 299 2.97 19.46 16.35
C THR A 299 2.88 20.89 15.77
N LYS A 300 3.75 21.79 16.19
CA LYS A 300 3.88 23.15 15.61
C LYS A 300 4.35 23.20 14.15
N ASN A 301 4.88 22.09 13.64
CA ASN A 301 5.36 21.98 12.25
C ASN A 301 4.25 21.58 11.26
N ILE A 302 2.98 21.55 11.70
CA ILE A 302 1.85 21.45 10.77
C ILE A 302 1.84 22.73 9.93
N ALA A 303 2.20 22.62 8.65
CA ALA A 303 2.27 23.75 7.72
C ALA A 303 0.87 24.24 7.35
N TRP A 304 -0.04 23.30 7.10
CA TRP A 304 -1.46 23.57 6.88
C TRP A 304 -2.30 22.31 7.15
N MET A 305 -3.60 22.51 7.31
CA MET A 305 -4.56 21.43 7.46
C MET A 305 -5.92 21.80 6.88
N THR A 306 -6.68 20.79 6.50
CA THR A 306 -8.08 20.92 6.07
C THR A 306 -8.92 19.75 6.54
N ASN A 307 -10.18 19.99 6.88
CA ASN A 307 -11.18 18.95 7.15
C ASN A 307 -12.15 18.74 5.98
N LYS A 308 -12.03 19.56 4.93
CA LYS A 308 -12.87 19.39 3.74
C LYS A 308 -12.41 18.20 2.93
N HIS A 309 -13.33 17.22 2.79
CA HIS A 309 -13.15 16.05 1.93
C HIS A 309 -11.88 15.21 2.20
N ALA A 310 -11.31 15.31 3.40
CA ALA A 310 -10.19 14.49 3.80
C ALA A 310 -10.59 13.00 3.70
N PRO A 311 -9.78 12.15 3.02
CA PRO A 311 -10.09 10.75 2.83
C PRO A 311 -9.89 9.97 4.14
N ASN A 312 -10.65 8.87 4.31
CA ASN A 312 -10.36 7.88 5.34
C ASN A 312 -9.67 6.64 4.73
N ALA A 313 -10.13 6.15 3.58
CA ALA A 313 -9.55 4.98 2.94
C ALA A 313 -8.65 5.32 1.72
N PRO A 314 -9.07 6.09 0.72
CA PRO A 314 -8.22 6.38 -0.43
C PRO A 314 -6.98 7.21 -0.06
N THR A 315 -5.80 6.71 -0.38
CA THR A 315 -4.55 7.46 -0.18
C THR A 315 -4.46 8.63 -1.16
N PRO A 316 -4.09 9.84 -0.72
CA PRO A 316 -3.90 10.99 -1.59
C PRO A 316 -2.90 10.75 -2.73
N LEU A 317 -3.03 11.52 -3.82
CA LEU A 317 -2.14 11.45 -4.97
C LEU A 317 -1.57 12.84 -5.28
N ILE A 318 -0.25 12.93 -5.43
CA ILE A 318 0.43 14.15 -5.90
C ILE A 318 0.62 14.07 -7.40
N VAL A 319 0.31 15.15 -8.11
CA VAL A 319 0.61 15.30 -9.54
C VAL A 319 1.16 16.71 -9.77
N GLY A 320 2.45 16.83 -10.00
CA GLY A 320 3.14 18.13 -10.02
C GLY A 320 3.02 18.86 -8.69
N ASP A 321 2.48 20.06 -8.69
CA ASP A 321 2.23 20.86 -7.48
C ASP A 321 0.83 20.61 -6.87
N GLU A 322 0.01 19.77 -7.49
CA GLU A 322 -1.36 19.49 -7.04
C GLU A 322 -1.43 18.23 -6.18
N LEU A 323 -2.29 18.32 -5.16
CA LEU A 323 -2.69 17.21 -4.30
C LEU A 323 -4.15 16.85 -4.60
N TYR A 324 -4.35 15.63 -5.10
CA TYR A 324 -5.68 15.08 -5.38
C TYR A 324 -6.14 14.18 -4.22
N LEU A 325 -7.31 14.49 -3.69
CA LEU A 325 -7.98 13.74 -2.64
C LEU A 325 -9.23 13.09 -3.21
N VAL A 326 -9.54 11.89 -2.77
CA VAL A 326 -10.85 11.25 -3.02
C VAL A 326 -11.43 10.83 -1.69
N SER A 327 -12.51 11.44 -1.28
CA SER A 327 -13.20 11.06 -0.03
C SER A 327 -13.88 9.70 -0.21
N ASP A 328 -14.16 9.02 0.91
CA ASP A 328 -14.89 7.73 0.92
C ASP A 328 -16.27 7.80 0.26
N LYS A 329 -16.86 9.00 0.17
CA LYS A 329 -18.14 9.25 -0.51
C LYS A 329 -17.98 9.66 -1.98
N GLY A 330 -16.76 9.59 -2.51
CA GLY A 330 -16.47 9.86 -3.92
C GLY A 330 -16.38 11.36 -4.28
N ARG A 331 -16.21 12.23 -3.30
CA ARG A 331 -15.87 13.62 -3.63
C ARG A 331 -14.39 13.74 -3.90
N MET A 332 -14.03 14.16 -5.10
CA MET A 332 -12.65 14.43 -5.50
C MET A 332 -12.36 15.91 -5.33
N SER A 333 -11.19 16.23 -4.78
CA SER A 333 -10.72 17.60 -4.59
C SER A 333 -9.32 17.75 -5.14
N CYS A 334 -9.01 18.89 -5.73
CA CYS A 334 -7.69 19.30 -6.15
C CYS A 334 -7.24 20.49 -5.31
N LEU A 335 -6.10 20.36 -4.65
CA LEU A 335 -5.52 21.41 -3.79
C LEU A 335 -4.09 21.71 -4.27
N ASP A 336 -3.62 22.92 -4.00
CA ASP A 336 -2.20 23.22 -4.01
C ASP A 336 -1.51 22.45 -2.87
N ALA A 337 -0.52 21.63 -3.19
CA ALA A 337 0.12 20.77 -2.20
C ALA A 337 0.93 21.55 -1.15
N LYS A 338 1.48 22.71 -1.50
CA LYS A 338 2.33 23.51 -0.61
C LYS A 338 1.51 24.33 0.39
N THR A 339 0.32 24.79 -0.03
CA THR A 339 -0.49 25.75 0.75
C THR A 339 -1.81 25.18 1.25
N GLY A 340 -2.27 24.05 0.72
CA GLY A 340 -3.59 23.49 0.99
C GLY A 340 -4.75 24.27 0.36
N THR A 341 -4.45 25.25 -0.51
CA THR A 341 -5.49 26.05 -1.17
C THR A 341 -6.32 25.16 -2.09
N LEU A 342 -7.62 25.13 -1.87
CA LEU A 342 -8.55 24.37 -2.70
C LEU A 342 -8.69 25.04 -4.08
N HIS A 343 -8.39 24.32 -5.14
CA HIS A 343 -8.66 24.75 -6.51
C HIS A 343 -10.09 24.42 -6.90
N TRP A 344 -10.50 23.18 -6.74
CA TRP A 344 -11.88 22.70 -7.00
C TRP A 344 -12.20 21.46 -6.20
N ASP A 345 -13.50 21.16 -6.09
CA ASP A 345 -14.03 19.90 -5.63
C ASP A 345 -15.25 19.48 -6.47
N SER A 346 -15.37 18.20 -6.76
CA SER A 346 -16.45 17.65 -7.59
C SER A 346 -16.80 16.22 -7.22
N GLN A 347 -18.03 15.80 -7.53
CA GLN A 347 -18.50 14.45 -7.24
C GLN A 347 -18.12 13.49 -8.36
N LEU A 348 -17.42 12.41 -8.03
CA LEU A 348 -17.18 11.25 -8.89
C LEU A 348 -18.44 10.38 -8.97
N LYS A 349 -18.61 9.67 -10.08
CA LYS A 349 -19.62 8.62 -10.22
C LYS A 349 -19.15 7.33 -9.53
N GLY A 350 -20.08 6.40 -9.28
CA GLY A 350 -19.78 5.07 -8.75
C GLY A 350 -19.99 4.92 -7.23
N GLY A 351 -20.38 5.96 -6.52
CA GLY A 351 -20.75 5.90 -5.10
C GLY A 351 -19.55 6.00 -4.16
N ALA A 352 -19.29 4.96 -3.35
CA ALA A 352 -18.21 4.95 -2.36
C ALA A 352 -16.87 4.50 -2.95
N PHE A 353 -15.77 4.96 -2.33
CA PHE A 353 -14.41 4.63 -2.74
C PHE A 353 -13.57 4.13 -1.57
N SER A 354 -12.86 3.04 -1.78
CA SER A 354 -11.84 2.49 -0.88
C SER A 354 -10.48 2.33 -1.58
N SER A 355 -10.47 2.16 -2.91
CA SER A 355 -9.24 2.13 -3.71
C SER A 355 -8.59 3.52 -3.77
N SER A 356 -7.28 3.54 -3.94
CA SER A 356 -6.52 4.79 -4.06
C SER A 356 -6.36 5.21 -5.53
N PRO A 357 -6.37 6.51 -5.85
CA PRO A 357 -6.05 6.99 -7.19
C PRO A 357 -4.59 6.69 -7.56
N ILE A 358 -4.35 6.40 -8.84
CA ILE A 358 -3.04 6.12 -9.43
C ILE A 358 -2.85 7.04 -10.63
N LEU A 359 -1.65 7.61 -10.78
CA LEU A 359 -1.24 8.31 -11.99
C LEU A 359 -0.55 7.34 -12.94
N ALA A 360 -1.06 7.20 -14.17
CA ALA A 360 -0.39 6.44 -15.21
C ALA A 360 -0.25 7.31 -16.46
N ASN A 361 0.98 7.52 -16.90
CA ASN A 361 1.33 8.34 -18.07
C ASN A 361 0.59 9.69 -18.10
N GLY A 362 0.60 10.40 -16.96
CA GLY A 362 -0.01 11.73 -16.84
C GLY A 362 -1.54 11.74 -16.67
N THR A 363 -2.19 10.59 -16.50
CA THR A 363 -3.63 10.45 -16.34
C THR A 363 -3.97 9.73 -15.03
N ILE A 364 -4.97 10.19 -14.29
CA ILE A 364 -5.39 9.61 -13.01
C ILE A 364 -6.42 8.51 -13.24
N TYR A 365 -6.23 7.36 -12.66
CA TYR A 365 -7.12 6.20 -12.65
C TYR A 365 -7.66 5.97 -11.24
N ILE A 366 -8.96 5.77 -11.13
CA ILE A 366 -9.59 5.40 -9.86
C ILE A 366 -10.80 4.50 -10.10
N THR A 367 -11.06 3.59 -9.15
CA THR A 367 -12.19 2.65 -9.20
C THR A 367 -13.00 2.73 -7.91
N SER A 368 -14.31 2.84 -8.02
CA SER A 368 -15.23 2.83 -6.87
C SER A 368 -15.42 1.42 -6.30
N GLU A 369 -16.08 1.32 -5.14
CA GLU A 369 -16.41 0.04 -4.49
C GLU A 369 -17.36 -0.84 -5.33
N THR A 370 -18.14 -0.24 -6.23
CA THR A 370 -19.00 -0.98 -7.17
C THR A 370 -18.28 -1.46 -8.42
N GLY A 371 -16.99 -1.12 -8.59
CA GLY A 371 -16.22 -1.41 -9.80
C GLY A 371 -16.36 -0.37 -10.90
N PHE A 372 -17.02 0.77 -10.63
CA PHE A 372 -17.09 1.86 -11.59
C PHE A 372 -15.77 2.63 -11.61
N GLY A 373 -15.10 2.64 -12.77
CA GLY A 373 -13.80 3.26 -12.95
C GLY A 373 -13.91 4.58 -13.71
N GLN A 374 -13.07 5.53 -13.35
CA GLN A 374 -12.93 6.81 -14.03
C GLN A 374 -11.47 7.11 -14.33
N VAL A 375 -11.24 7.65 -15.54
CA VAL A 375 -9.93 8.14 -16.00
C VAL A 375 -10.04 9.65 -16.11
N ILE A 376 -9.13 10.37 -15.44
CA ILE A 376 -9.24 11.80 -15.20
C ILE A 376 -7.95 12.45 -15.67
N ARG A 377 -8.07 13.49 -16.51
CA ARG A 377 -6.92 14.34 -16.85
C ARG A 377 -6.67 15.31 -15.68
N PRO A 378 -5.45 15.35 -15.11
CA PRO A 378 -5.12 16.33 -14.08
C PRO A 378 -5.35 17.76 -14.55
N SER A 379 -6.04 18.56 -13.74
CA SER A 379 -6.36 19.96 -14.04
C SER A 379 -6.48 20.77 -12.74
N LYS A 380 -6.04 22.03 -12.76
CA LYS A 380 -6.28 23.00 -11.68
C LYS A 380 -7.63 23.70 -11.79
N LYS A 381 -8.32 23.57 -12.93
CA LYS A 381 -9.54 24.33 -13.21
C LYS A 381 -10.80 23.61 -12.73
N ASP A 382 -10.91 22.33 -13.09
CA ASP A 382 -12.10 21.52 -12.87
C ASP A 382 -11.80 20.02 -12.98
N LEU A 383 -12.80 19.20 -12.71
CA LEU A 383 -12.77 17.75 -12.92
C LEU A 383 -12.94 17.43 -14.41
N ASP A 384 -11.88 16.92 -15.04
CA ASP A 384 -11.88 16.51 -16.47
C ASP A 384 -11.88 14.97 -16.58
N VAL A 385 -13.07 14.36 -16.58
CA VAL A 385 -13.23 12.91 -16.78
C VAL A 385 -13.19 12.60 -18.27
N ILE A 386 -12.13 11.91 -18.71
CA ILE A 386 -11.89 11.58 -20.13
C ILE A 386 -12.39 10.19 -20.53
N ALA A 387 -12.59 9.28 -19.57
CA ALA A 387 -13.15 7.95 -19.82
C ALA A 387 -13.82 7.38 -18.57
N GLU A 388 -14.80 6.50 -18.80
CA GLU A 388 -15.52 5.76 -17.75
C GLU A 388 -15.55 4.26 -18.09
N SER A 389 -15.56 3.44 -17.07
CA SER A 389 -15.55 1.98 -17.12
C SER A 389 -16.43 1.41 -16.04
N ASP A 390 -17.05 0.26 -16.29
CA ASP A 390 -17.89 -0.41 -15.29
C ASP A 390 -17.62 -1.91 -15.29
N MET A 391 -17.04 -2.40 -14.22
CA MET A 391 -16.77 -3.82 -14.02
C MET A 391 -18.02 -4.61 -13.63
N LYS A 392 -19.08 -3.94 -13.16
CA LYS A 392 -20.29 -4.57 -12.61
C LYS A 392 -19.99 -5.57 -11.49
N GLU A 393 -18.88 -5.41 -10.83
CA GLU A 393 -18.37 -6.29 -9.79
C GLU A 393 -17.58 -5.46 -8.76
N LYS A 394 -17.75 -5.77 -7.48
CA LYS A 394 -17.10 -5.03 -6.40
C LYS A 394 -15.58 -5.14 -6.45
N THR A 395 -14.93 -4.03 -6.08
CA THR A 395 -13.50 -4.00 -5.81
C THR A 395 -13.18 -2.95 -4.75
N PHE A 396 -12.25 -3.28 -3.83
CA PHE A 396 -11.64 -2.32 -2.92
C PHE A 396 -10.14 -2.22 -3.20
N ALA A 397 -9.61 -3.11 -4.06
CA ALA A 397 -8.22 -3.09 -4.47
C ALA A 397 -7.93 -1.89 -5.39
N THR A 398 -6.74 -1.34 -5.23
CA THR A 398 -6.23 -0.30 -6.15
C THR A 398 -5.80 -0.96 -7.46
N ILE A 399 -6.20 -0.37 -8.59
CA ILE A 399 -5.79 -0.81 -9.92
C ILE A 399 -4.27 -0.65 -10.10
N VAL A 400 -3.64 -1.58 -10.78
CA VAL A 400 -2.18 -1.63 -10.97
C VAL A 400 -1.83 -1.48 -12.44
N PRO A 401 -1.22 -0.36 -12.85
CA PRO A 401 -0.66 -0.21 -14.18
C PRO A 401 0.74 -0.82 -14.24
N ALA A 402 0.99 -1.68 -15.22
CA ALA A 402 2.33 -2.21 -15.48
C ALA A 402 2.45 -2.79 -16.90
N ASN A 403 3.60 -2.62 -17.56
CA ASN A 403 3.94 -3.18 -18.86
C ASN A 403 2.85 -2.95 -19.94
N GLY A 404 2.26 -1.75 -19.99
CA GLY A 404 1.20 -1.41 -20.95
C GLY A 404 -0.14 -2.08 -20.69
N SER A 405 -0.35 -2.61 -19.49
CA SER A 405 -1.57 -3.27 -19.07
C SER A 405 -2.07 -2.70 -17.73
N LEU A 406 -3.36 -2.87 -17.47
CA LEU A 406 -3.95 -2.66 -16.16
C LEU A 406 -4.29 -4.02 -15.54
N TYR A 407 -3.98 -4.17 -14.26
CA TYR A 407 -4.39 -5.33 -13.48
C TYR A 407 -5.34 -4.90 -12.38
N LEU A 408 -6.48 -5.55 -12.29
CA LEU A 408 -7.51 -5.25 -11.28
C LEU A 408 -7.99 -6.54 -10.62
N ARG A 409 -7.88 -6.57 -9.29
CA ARG A 409 -8.54 -7.56 -8.47
C ARG A 409 -9.95 -7.11 -8.17
N THR A 410 -10.91 -7.98 -8.42
CA THR A 410 -12.31 -7.83 -8.01
C THR A 410 -12.64 -8.81 -6.89
N GLU A 411 -13.89 -8.84 -6.46
CA GLU A 411 -14.37 -9.78 -5.43
C GLU A 411 -14.14 -11.24 -5.84
N SER A 412 -14.32 -11.59 -7.11
CA SER A 412 -14.26 -12.97 -7.61
C SER A 412 -13.07 -13.30 -8.51
N ALA A 413 -12.32 -12.30 -9.02
CA ALA A 413 -11.32 -12.56 -10.05
C ALA A 413 -10.16 -11.54 -10.06
N LEU A 414 -9.09 -11.94 -10.72
CA LEU A 414 -8.01 -11.07 -11.20
C LEU A 414 -8.14 -10.89 -12.71
N TYR A 415 -8.07 -9.64 -13.17
CA TYR A 415 -8.14 -9.29 -14.58
C TYR A 415 -6.85 -8.65 -15.07
N LYS A 416 -6.48 -8.92 -16.32
CA LYS A 416 -5.56 -8.13 -17.12
C LYS A 416 -6.35 -7.44 -18.22
N PHE A 417 -6.17 -6.12 -18.32
CA PHE A 417 -6.69 -5.33 -19.44
C PHE A 417 -5.52 -4.83 -20.27
N ALA A 418 -5.61 -5.02 -21.57
CA ALA A 418 -4.65 -4.53 -22.55
C ALA A 418 -5.42 -4.11 -23.80
N GLU A 419 -4.96 -3.08 -24.50
CA GLU A 419 -5.52 -2.74 -25.80
C GLU A 419 -5.27 -3.87 -26.78
N LYS A 420 -6.29 -4.26 -27.53
CA LYS A 420 -6.14 -5.20 -28.63
C LYS A 420 -5.31 -4.51 -29.72
N LYS A 421 -4.19 -5.12 -30.05
CA LYS A 421 -3.36 -4.71 -31.19
C LYS A 421 -4.09 -4.95 -32.49
#